data_f9201a6d91e8b3f65a24fbbab1b0d02b
#
_entry.id   f9201a6d91e8b3f65a24fbbab1b0d02b
#
_cell.length_a   1.000
_cell.length_b   1.000
_cell.length_c   1.000
_cell.angle_alpha   90.00
_cell.angle_beta   90.00
_cell.angle_gamma   90.00
#
_symmetry.space_group_name_H-M   'P 1'
#
loop_
_entity.id
_entity.type
_entity.pdbx_description
1 polymer ?
#
loop_
_entity_poly.entity_id
_entity_poly.type
_entity_poly.pdbx_seq_one_letter_code
_entity_poly.pdbx_strand_id
1 'polypeptide(L)'
;LPRLYIQVSRQVKKFLNITKSTYHNFKNKSKLPTNDSFPFKNDFILSSAYPCVRIKIALNTDIKYWVGFNNIPGIGRVRLGQLESYFGSLELAWKATPGEMKRAGLDSVALRAIAQWRDSISLDAEMEKLERHGVQVLTCNDAGYPRRLKEIYDYPPVLYLKGSLLPEDEWCLAVVGTRRATVYGKQVTDEIVADLARSKITIVSGLAKGIDTIAHRSALEAGGRSLAVFASGLDIVYPAENERLARDIMAHGALLSEYPLGAKPRAENFPRRNRILSGLSLGVLVAEADETSGAMITARMALEQDREVFAIPGSILSPASRGTNHLIQEGAKLVRVYTDILEELNLTTVARQIEMREILPESETESLLLRHLSAEPSHIDEVCRRSGLPAATVSGTLAMMELKGLVKQVGTMNYVLSREMRQEYRVRVD
;
A
#
# COMPACT_ATOMS: atom_id res chain seq x y z
N LEU A 1 -28.86 18.53 12.09
CA LEU A 1 -28.35 17.13 12.09
C LEU A 1 -28.92 16.37 10.89
N PRO A 2 -28.17 16.13 9.81
CA PRO A 2 -28.57 15.18 8.80
C PRO A 2 -28.00 13.79 9.18
N ARG A 3 -28.86 12.81 9.14
CA ARG A 3 -28.62 11.40 9.38
C ARG A 3 -27.64 10.87 8.33
N LEU A 4 -26.42 10.51 8.73
CA LEU A 4 -25.56 9.62 7.95
C LEU A 4 -26.15 8.19 8.04
N TYR A 5 -26.75 7.74 6.96
CA TYR A 5 -27.11 6.34 6.77
C TYR A 5 -25.84 5.58 6.37
N ILE A 6 -25.20 4.92 7.32
CA ILE A 6 -24.21 3.88 7.01
C ILE A 6 -24.99 2.67 6.53
N GLN A 7 -24.88 2.39 5.24
CA GLN A 7 -25.43 1.17 4.64
C GLN A 7 -24.58 -0.02 5.05
N VAL A 8 -24.86 -0.54 6.25
CA VAL A 8 -24.25 -1.79 6.72
C VAL A 8 -24.81 -2.94 5.88
N SER A 9 -23.93 -3.67 5.20
CA SER A 9 -24.32 -4.77 4.33
C SER A 9 -25.17 -5.81 5.06
N ARG A 10 -26.08 -6.49 4.36
CA ARG A 10 -26.95 -7.54 4.91
C ARG A 10 -26.17 -8.66 5.64
N GLN A 11 -24.91 -8.88 5.30
CA GLN A 11 -24.04 -9.87 5.97
C GLN A 11 -23.63 -9.45 7.38
N VAL A 12 -23.30 -8.17 7.61
CA VAL A 12 -22.96 -7.65 8.94
C VAL A 12 -24.16 -7.67 9.88
N LYS A 13 -25.37 -7.38 9.37
CA LYS A 13 -26.62 -7.52 10.16
C LYS A 13 -26.89 -8.98 10.55
N LYS A 14 -26.56 -9.95 9.70
CA LYS A 14 -26.71 -11.36 9.99
C LYS A 14 -25.73 -11.83 11.08
N PHE A 15 -24.49 -11.31 11.06
CA PHE A 15 -23.46 -11.60 12.06
C PHE A 15 -23.81 -11.02 13.46
N LEU A 16 -24.32 -9.79 13.51
CA LEU A 16 -24.75 -9.14 14.76
C LEU A 16 -25.99 -9.82 15.39
N ASN A 17 -26.88 -10.39 14.59
CA ASN A 17 -28.04 -11.13 15.09
C ASN A 17 -27.68 -12.53 15.63
N ILE A 18 -26.64 -13.17 15.07
CA ILE A 18 -26.13 -14.45 15.58
C ILE A 18 -25.49 -14.26 16.96
N THR A 19 -24.70 -13.20 17.16
CA THR A 19 -24.08 -12.90 18.46
C THR A 19 -25.12 -12.54 19.54
N LYS A 20 -26.21 -11.85 19.19
CA LYS A 20 -27.31 -11.58 20.12
C LYS A 20 -28.10 -12.83 20.53
N SER A 21 -28.32 -13.74 19.60
CA SER A 21 -28.98 -15.03 19.88
C SER A 21 -28.14 -15.92 20.80
N THR A 22 -26.83 -15.94 20.61
CA THR A 22 -25.88 -16.72 21.44
C THR A 22 -25.79 -16.13 22.86
N TYR A 23 -25.85 -14.78 22.99
CA TYR A 23 -25.78 -14.11 24.29
C TYR A 23 -27.05 -14.31 25.13
N HIS A 24 -28.24 -14.43 24.54
CA HIS A 24 -29.50 -14.70 25.25
C HIS A 24 -29.61 -16.14 25.73
N ASN A 25 -29.02 -17.09 25.02
CA ASN A 25 -29.00 -18.49 25.44
C ASN A 25 -28.01 -18.78 26.57
N PHE A 26 -27.01 -17.93 26.78
CA PHE A 26 -26.04 -18.07 27.89
C PHE A 26 -26.59 -17.54 29.24
N LYS A 27 -27.57 -16.65 29.23
CA LYS A 27 -28.12 -16.06 30.46
C LYS A 27 -29.14 -16.93 31.18
N ASN A 28 -29.65 -17.99 30.56
CA ASN A 28 -30.72 -18.81 31.10
C ASN A 28 -30.30 -20.22 31.55
N LYS A 29 -28.99 -20.53 31.67
CA LYS A 29 -28.52 -21.77 32.26
C LYS A 29 -27.49 -21.52 33.35
N SER A 30 -27.98 -21.12 34.52
CA SER A 30 -27.23 -21.19 35.77
C SER A 30 -27.32 -22.61 36.32
N LYS A 31 -26.31 -23.44 36.04
CA LYS A 31 -25.82 -24.56 36.85
C LYS A 31 -24.54 -25.10 36.22
N LEU A 32 -23.42 -24.77 36.83
CA LEU A 32 -22.11 -25.31 36.53
C LEU A 32 -21.98 -26.71 37.16
N PRO A 33 -21.52 -27.73 36.42
CA PRO A 33 -20.86 -28.87 37.01
C PRO A 33 -19.34 -28.61 37.01
N THR A 34 -18.76 -28.76 38.18
CA THR A 34 -17.32 -28.91 38.41
C THR A 34 -16.88 -30.28 37.85
N ASN A 35 -15.97 -30.27 36.87
CA ASN A 35 -14.80 -31.13 36.80
C ASN A 35 -14.01 -30.95 35.48
N ASP A 36 -12.76 -30.88 35.70
CA ASP A 36 -11.56 -31.05 34.87
C ASP A 36 -11.72 -31.61 33.45
N SER A 37 -11.17 -30.83 32.54
CA SER A 37 -10.54 -31.17 31.25
C SER A 37 -10.97 -30.30 30.08
N PHE A 38 -10.41 -29.10 30.01
CA PHE A 38 -10.29 -28.34 28.73
C PHE A 38 -8.88 -27.81 28.57
N PRO A 39 -8.18 -28.11 27.47
CA PRO A 39 -6.86 -27.63 27.20
C PRO A 39 -6.94 -26.30 26.38
N PHE A 40 -7.10 -25.18 27.07
CA PHE A 40 -6.82 -23.84 26.49
C PHE A 40 -6.21 -22.97 27.58
N LYS A 41 -4.90 -23.12 27.75
CA LYS A 41 -4.04 -22.06 28.32
C LYS A 41 -3.53 -21.25 27.16
N ASN A 42 -3.91 -19.98 27.06
CA ASN A 42 -3.02 -18.94 26.57
C ASN A 42 -3.55 -17.57 27.00
N ASP A 43 -2.73 -16.90 27.69
CA ASP A 43 -2.79 -15.72 28.50
C ASP A 43 -3.34 -14.49 27.79
N PHE A 44 -4.34 -13.85 28.41
CA PHE A 44 -4.69 -12.47 28.15
C PHE A 44 -3.76 -11.58 28.98
N ILE A 45 -2.85 -10.86 28.32
CA ILE A 45 -2.18 -9.69 28.90
C ILE A 45 -2.81 -8.46 28.22
N LEU A 46 -3.63 -7.75 28.99
CA LEU A 46 -4.12 -6.40 28.63
C LEU A 46 -3.00 -5.41 28.95
N SER A 47 -2.31 -4.90 27.94
CA SER A 47 -1.47 -3.72 28.02
C SER A 47 -2.23 -2.55 27.40
N SER A 48 -2.48 -1.53 28.23
CA SER A 48 -3.14 -0.29 27.89
C SER A 48 -2.18 0.64 27.14
N ALA A 49 -2.26 0.63 25.80
CA ALA A 49 -1.93 1.75 24.90
C ALA A 49 -2.05 1.28 23.47
N TYR A 50 -3.15 1.67 22.81
CA TYR A 50 -3.55 1.37 21.42
C TYR A 50 -3.83 -0.11 21.11
N PRO A 51 -5.08 -0.47 20.76
CA PRO A 51 -5.40 -1.84 20.39
C PRO A 51 -4.89 -2.12 18.98
N CYS A 52 -3.68 -2.63 18.89
CA CYS A 52 -3.30 -3.45 17.75
C CYS A 52 -4.18 -4.71 17.84
N VAL A 53 -5.35 -4.70 17.22
CA VAL A 53 -6.21 -5.86 17.09
C VAL A 53 -5.43 -6.86 16.22
N ARG A 54 -4.63 -7.71 16.86
CA ARG A 54 -4.21 -8.97 16.26
C ARG A 54 -5.47 -9.81 16.09
N ILE A 55 -6.17 -9.61 14.99
CA ILE A 55 -7.11 -10.60 14.52
C ILE A 55 -6.26 -11.85 14.23
N LYS A 56 -6.26 -12.82 15.12
CA LYS A 56 -5.89 -14.20 14.77
C LYS A 56 -6.91 -14.61 13.71
N ILE A 57 -6.59 -14.36 12.47
CA ILE A 57 -7.25 -14.97 11.34
C ILE A 57 -7.10 -16.46 11.59
N ALA A 58 -8.22 -17.19 11.68
CA ALA A 58 -8.23 -18.63 11.65
C ALA A 58 -7.27 -19.05 10.54
N LEU A 59 -6.23 -19.79 10.87
CA LEU A 59 -5.24 -20.29 9.92
C LEU A 59 -6.04 -20.93 8.80
N ASN A 60 -6.08 -20.27 7.66
CA ASN A 60 -6.65 -20.83 6.45
C ASN A 60 -5.74 -21.99 6.10
N THR A 61 -6.14 -23.20 6.49
CA THR A 61 -5.37 -24.44 6.29
C THR A 61 -5.02 -24.66 4.83
N ASP A 62 -5.67 -23.95 3.95
CA ASP A 62 -5.46 -23.97 2.50
C ASP A 62 -4.24 -23.19 2.00
N ILE A 63 -3.73 -22.19 2.75
CA ILE A 63 -2.62 -21.33 2.31
C ILE A 63 -1.38 -22.16 1.92
N LYS A 64 -1.05 -23.21 2.66
CA LYS A 64 0.11 -24.04 2.37
C LYS A 64 0.03 -24.72 0.99
N TYR A 65 -1.16 -25.04 0.52
CA TYR A 65 -1.35 -25.63 -0.79
C TYR A 65 -1.21 -24.60 -1.91
N TRP A 66 -1.62 -23.35 -1.68
CA TRP A 66 -1.34 -22.22 -2.58
C TRP A 66 0.16 -22.02 -2.72
N VAL A 67 0.90 -21.99 -1.61
CA VAL A 67 2.37 -21.88 -1.58
C VAL A 67 3.00 -23.07 -2.29
N GLY A 68 2.53 -24.29 -2.01
CA GLY A 68 3.03 -25.51 -2.63
C GLY A 68 2.91 -25.48 -4.16
N PHE A 69 1.74 -25.19 -4.67
CA PHE A 69 1.55 -25.08 -6.12
C PHE A 69 2.32 -23.90 -6.73
N ASN A 70 2.45 -22.78 -6.02
CA ASN A 70 3.21 -21.62 -6.50
C ASN A 70 4.72 -21.90 -6.61
N ASN A 71 5.23 -22.89 -5.87
CA ASN A 71 6.60 -23.38 -5.95
C ASN A 71 6.85 -24.27 -7.19
N ILE A 72 5.78 -24.75 -7.85
CA ILE A 72 5.91 -25.61 -9.04
C ILE A 72 6.04 -24.76 -10.30
N PRO A 73 7.13 -24.87 -11.06
CA PRO A 73 7.31 -24.10 -12.30
C PRO A 73 6.17 -24.30 -13.28
N GLY A 74 5.64 -23.19 -13.78
CA GLY A 74 4.56 -23.20 -14.77
C GLY A 74 3.15 -23.36 -14.20
N ILE A 75 2.98 -23.53 -12.89
CA ILE A 75 1.67 -23.51 -12.25
C ILE A 75 1.34 -22.07 -11.84
N GLY A 76 0.72 -21.33 -12.72
CA GLY A 76 0.28 -19.96 -12.48
C GLY A 76 -1.24 -19.83 -12.35
N ARG A 77 -1.74 -18.59 -12.40
CA ARG A 77 -3.14 -18.23 -12.17
C ARG A 77 -4.15 -19.14 -12.88
N VAL A 78 -3.98 -19.36 -14.19
CA VAL A 78 -4.96 -20.12 -14.99
C VAL A 78 -5.07 -21.55 -14.48
N ARG A 79 -3.93 -22.22 -14.30
CA ARG A 79 -3.89 -23.62 -13.86
C ARG A 79 -4.35 -23.79 -12.41
N LEU A 80 -4.01 -22.83 -11.52
CA LEU A 80 -4.53 -22.80 -10.15
C LEU A 80 -6.05 -22.62 -10.15
N GLY A 81 -6.58 -21.71 -10.94
CA GLY A 81 -8.03 -21.51 -11.07
C GLY A 81 -8.75 -22.72 -11.62
N GLN A 82 -8.17 -23.46 -12.58
CA GLN A 82 -8.71 -24.74 -13.06
C GLN A 82 -8.79 -25.79 -11.95
N LEU A 83 -7.69 -25.93 -11.17
CA LEU A 83 -7.64 -26.86 -10.06
C LEU A 83 -8.67 -26.50 -8.98
N GLU A 84 -8.70 -25.24 -8.55
CA GLU A 84 -9.63 -24.77 -7.53
C GLU A 84 -11.09 -24.95 -7.96
N SER A 85 -11.43 -24.60 -9.20
CA SER A 85 -12.79 -24.73 -9.73
C SER A 85 -13.24 -26.18 -9.85
N TYR A 86 -12.34 -27.11 -10.19
CA TYR A 86 -12.69 -28.52 -10.36
C TYR A 86 -12.76 -29.28 -9.04
N PHE A 87 -11.80 -29.04 -8.14
CA PHE A 87 -11.71 -29.79 -6.88
C PHE A 87 -12.43 -29.11 -5.71
N GLY A 88 -12.79 -27.83 -5.83
CA GLY A 88 -13.39 -27.03 -4.77
C GLY A 88 -12.37 -26.51 -3.72
N SER A 89 -11.18 -27.12 -3.61
CA SER A 89 -10.06 -26.62 -2.80
C SER A 89 -8.72 -27.07 -3.37
N LEU A 90 -7.65 -26.32 -3.09
CA LEU A 90 -6.30 -26.71 -3.49
C LEU A 90 -5.75 -27.85 -2.63
N GLU A 91 -6.28 -28.08 -1.44
CA GLU A 91 -5.96 -29.27 -0.65
C GLU A 91 -6.36 -30.55 -1.39
N LEU A 92 -7.58 -30.65 -1.88
CA LEU A 92 -8.06 -31.78 -2.65
C LEU A 92 -7.27 -31.93 -3.96
N ALA A 93 -6.99 -30.81 -4.61
CA ALA A 93 -6.16 -30.80 -5.82
C ALA A 93 -4.73 -31.32 -5.55
N TRP A 94 -4.13 -30.96 -4.41
CA TRP A 94 -2.78 -31.40 -4.05
C TRP A 94 -2.71 -32.93 -3.84
N LYS A 95 -3.75 -33.52 -3.30
CA LYS A 95 -3.85 -34.97 -3.06
C LYS A 95 -4.31 -35.77 -4.30
N ALA A 96 -4.78 -35.09 -5.34
CA ALA A 96 -5.36 -35.72 -6.52
C ALA A 96 -4.32 -36.47 -7.36
N THR A 97 -4.79 -37.49 -8.07
CA THR A 97 -4.01 -38.25 -9.04
C THR A 97 -3.79 -37.47 -10.33
N PRO A 98 -2.74 -37.79 -11.12
CA PRO A 98 -2.52 -37.17 -12.42
C PRO A 98 -3.72 -37.29 -13.38
N GLY A 99 -4.45 -38.42 -13.30
CA GLY A 99 -5.66 -38.65 -14.11
C GLY A 99 -6.80 -37.71 -13.74
N GLU A 100 -6.99 -37.40 -12.48
CA GLU A 100 -7.98 -36.43 -12.00
C GLU A 100 -7.59 -35.01 -12.38
N MET A 101 -6.32 -34.65 -12.22
CA MET A 101 -5.80 -33.34 -12.65
C MET A 101 -5.93 -33.13 -14.16
N LYS A 102 -5.78 -34.20 -14.96
CA LYS A 102 -6.04 -34.12 -16.40
C LYS A 102 -7.52 -33.84 -16.69
N ARG A 103 -8.45 -34.46 -15.94
CA ARG A 103 -9.89 -34.15 -16.03
C ARG A 103 -10.23 -32.72 -15.63
N ALA A 104 -9.46 -32.14 -14.70
CA ALA A 104 -9.56 -30.74 -14.32
C ALA A 104 -9.04 -29.76 -15.40
N GLY A 105 -8.52 -30.28 -16.53
CA GLY A 105 -8.08 -29.47 -17.66
C GLY A 105 -6.59 -29.14 -17.72
N LEU A 106 -5.76 -29.75 -16.84
CA LEU A 106 -4.32 -29.54 -16.90
C LEU A 106 -3.70 -30.24 -18.13
N ASP A 107 -2.82 -29.51 -18.79
CA ASP A 107 -2.07 -30.02 -19.94
C ASP A 107 -0.91 -30.96 -19.50
N SER A 108 -0.33 -31.65 -20.47
CA SER A 108 0.76 -32.61 -20.22
C SER A 108 2.01 -31.96 -19.63
N VAL A 109 2.25 -30.65 -19.86
CA VAL A 109 3.39 -29.91 -19.32
C VAL A 109 3.19 -29.66 -17.83
N ALA A 110 2.00 -29.20 -17.44
CA ALA A 110 1.65 -29.00 -16.04
C ALA A 110 1.68 -30.30 -15.24
N LEU A 111 1.10 -31.38 -15.81
CA LEU A 111 1.08 -32.69 -15.15
C LEU A 111 2.50 -33.23 -14.90
N ARG A 112 3.41 -33.09 -15.86
CA ARG A 112 4.82 -33.46 -15.69
C ARG A 112 5.50 -32.61 -14.62
N ALA A 113 5.28 -31.28 -14.62
CA ALA A 113 5.83 -30.41 -13.62
C ALA A 113 5.34 -30.78 -12.21
N ILE A 114 4.05 -31.03 -12.03
CA ILE A 114 3.49 -31.46 -10.74
C ILE A 114 4.10 -32.81 -10.30
N ALA A 115 4.17 -33.78 -11.19
CA ALA A 115 4.76 -35.11 -10.87
C ALA A 115 6.23 -35.00 -10.48
N GLN A 116 6.99 -34.09 -11.08
CA GLN A 116 8.40 -33.90 -10.80
C GLN A 116 8.65 -33.16 -9.48
N TRP A 117 7.83 -32.16 -9.14
CA TRP A 117 8.15 -31.23 -8.06
C TRP A 117 7.33 -31.46 -6.79
N ARG A 118 6.07 -31.95 -6.88
CA ARG A 118 5.15 -32.07 -5.76
C ARG A 118 5.72 -32.87 -4.59
N ASP A 119 6.32 -34.02 -4.87
CA ASP A 119 6.84 -34.92 -3.84
C ASP A 119 8.15 -34.40 -3.19
N SER A 120 8.82 -33.43 -3.83
CA SER A 120 10.01 -32.77 -3.28
C SER A 120 9.69 -31.55 -2.41
N ILE A 121 8.43 -31.08 -2.41
CA ILE A 121 7.98 -29.90 -1.66
C ILE A 121 7.34 -30.34 -0.35
N SER A 122 7.98 -30.05 0.77
CA SER A 122 7.36 -30.15 2.08
C SER A 122 6.59 -28.87 2.38
N LEU A 123 5.25 -28.98 2.35
CA LEU A 123 4.37 -27.83 2.58
C LEU A 123 4.62 -27.18 3.95
N ASP A 124 4.78 -27.99 4.98
CA ASP A 124 4.97 -27.50 6.35
C ASP A 124 6.36 -26.83 6.49
N ALA A 125 7.41 -27.39 5.86
CA ALA A 125 8.74 -26.77 5.84
C ALA A 125 8.75 -25.42 5.09
N GLU A 126 7.99 -25.29 4.01
CA GLU A 126 7.84 -24.00 3.31
C GLU A 126 7.11 -22.97 4.17
N MET A 127 6.06 -23.37 4.91
CA MET A 127 5.37 -22.47 5.82
C MET A 127 6.26 -22.04 7.00
N GLU A 128 7.01 -22.95 7.61
CA GLU A 128 7.99 -22.62 8.66
C GLU A 128 9.10 -21.68 8.14
N LYS A 129 9.53 -21.87 6.89
CA LYS A 129 10.51 -20.97 6.26
C LYS A 129 9.95 -19.55 6.09
N LEU A 130 8.71 -19.42 5.65
CA LEU A 130 8.03 -18.12 5.52
C LEU A 130 7.90 -17.44 6.90
N GLU A 131 7.48 -18.18 7.92
CA GLU A 131 7.35 -17.66 9.28
C GLU A 131 8.69 -17.18 9.85
N ARG A 132 9.76 -17.99 9.73
CA ARG A 132 11.13 -17.61 10.16
C ARG A 132 11.64 -16.33 9.48
N HIS A 133 11.23 -16.07 8.25
CA HIS A 133 11.61 -14.85 7.52
C HIS A 133 10.63 -13.69 7.72
N GLY A 134 9.58 -13.87 8.53
CA GLY A 134 8.55 -12.85 8.75
C GLY A 134 7.76 -12.50 7.49
N VAL A 135 7.59 -13.47 6.58
CA VAL A 135 6.84 -13.30 5.32
C VAL A 135 5.41 -13.72 5.50
N GLN A 136 4.51 -12.81 5.23
CA GLN A 136 3.07 -13.09 5.11
C GLN A 136 2.74 -13.54 3.69
N VAL A 137 1.70 -14.35 3.56
CA VAL A 137 1.19 -14.82 2.26
C VAL A 137 -0.22 -14.32 2.08
N LEU A 138 -0.47 -13.67 0.97
CA LEU A 138 -1.81 -13.28 0.53
C LEU A 138 -2.15 -14.08 -0.73
N THR A 139 -3.31 -14.69 -0.75
CA THR A 139 -3.89 -15.30 -1.95
C THR A 139 -4.86 -14.33 -2.61
N CYS A 140 -5.13 -14.50 -3.88
CA CYS A 140 -6.10 -13.67 -4.59
C CYS A 140 -7.54 -13.77 -4.03
N ASN A 141 -7.80 -14.71 -3.12
CA ASN A 141 -9.09 -14.90 -2.45
C ASN A 141 -9.17 -14.18 -1.10
N ASP A 142 -8.04 -13.67 -0.59
CA ASP A 142 -8.00 -12.97 0.69
C ASP A 142 -8.54 -11.53 0.57
N ALA A 143 -9.27 -11.09 1.58
CA ALA A 143 -9.80 -9.72 1.63
C ALA A 143 -8.71 -8.63 1.65
N GLY A 144 -7.51 -8.96 2.14
CA GLY A 144 -6.34 -8.07 2.16
C GLY A 144 -5.54 -8.05 0.85
N TYR A 145 -5.94 -8.84 -0.16
CA TYR A 145 -5.27 -8.79 -1.46
C TYR A 145 -5.58 -7.48 -2.19
N PRO A 146 -4.58 -6.77 -2.77
CA PRO A 146 -4.80 -5.49 -3.42
C PRO A 146 -5.85 -5.58 -4.53
N ARG A 147 -6.94 -4.83 -4.37
CA ARG A 147 -8.09 -4.89 -5.28
C ARG A 147 -7.68 -4.59 -6.72
N ARG A 148 -6.91 -3.53 -6.91
CA ARG A 148 -6.45 -3.07 -8.22
C ARG A 148 -5.57 -4.09 -8.93
N LEU A 149 -4.72 -4.79 -8.16
CA LEU A 149 -3.91 -5.89 -8.69
C LEU A 149 -4.75 -7.08 -9.14
N LYS A 150 -5.90 -7.33 -8.50
CA LYS A 150 -6.81 -8.41 -8.89
C LYS A 150 -7.56 -8.13 -10.21
N GLU A 151 -7.62 -6.87 -10.63
CA GLU A 151 -8.30 -6.46 -11.87
C GLU A 151 -7.50 -6.82 -13.13
N ILE A 152 -6.16 -6.93 -13.05
CA ILE A 152 -5.35 -7.27 -14.22
C ILE A 152 -5.53 -8.75 -14.63
N TYR A 153 -5.40 -9.01 -15.95
CA TYR A 153 -5.62 -10.36 -16.47
C TYR A 153 -4.73 -11.43 -15.84
N ASP A 154 -3.45 -11.11 -15.62
CA ASP A 154 -2.42 -12.04 -15.17
C ASP A 154 -1.92 -11.73 -13.74
N TYR A 155 -2.84 -11.37 -12.84
CA TYR A 155 -2.49 -11.12 -11.44
C TYR A 155 -1.81 -12.35 -10.79
N PRO A 156 -0.84 -12.14 -9.86
CA PRO A 156 -0.22 -13.24 -9.13
C PRO A 156 -1.24 -13.90 -8.18
N PRO A 157 -1.48 -15.20 -8.28
CA PRO A 157 -2.45 -15.88 -7.39
C PRO A 157 -1.98 -15.93 -5.94
N VAL A 158 -0.66 -15.86 -5.74
CA VAL A 158 0.01 -15.79 -4.43
C VAL A 158 0.92 -14.57 -4.41
N LEU A 159 0.79 -13.76 -3.38
CA LEU A 159 1.62 -12.59 -3.14
C LEU A 159 2.30 -12.72 -1.78
N TYR A 160 3.61 -12.74 -1.77
CA TYR A 160 4.44 -12.71 -0.56
C TYR A 160 4.64 -11.27 -0.12
N LEU A 161 4.55 -11.01 1.18
CA LEU A 161 4.57 -9.68 1.79
C LEU A 161 5.50 -9.63 2.99
N LYS A 162 6.33 -8.59 3.08
CA LYS A 162 7.01 -8.12 4.30
C LYS A 162 6.68 -6.67 4.55
N GLY A 163 6.39 -6.30 5.80
CA GLY A 163 5.88 -4.98 6.16
C GLY A 163 4.36 -4.98 6.23
N SER A 164 3.69 -3.92 5.79
CA SER A 164 2.25 -3.78 5.89
C SER A 164 1.63 -3.13 4.66
N LEU A 165 0.49 -3.67 4.20
CA LEU A 165 -0.40 -3.00 3.27
C LEU A 165 -1.50 -2.32 4.07
N LEU A 166 -1.79 -1.07 3.74
CA LEU A 166 -2.83 -0.25 4.36
C LEU A 166 -3.90 0.10 3.32
N PRO A 167 -5.13 0.44 3.75
CA PRO A 167 -6.17 0.89 2.83
C PRO A 167 -5.76 2.12 1.99
N GLU A 168 -4.91 2.99 2.55
CA GLU A 168 -4.38 4.18 1.86
C GLU A 168 -3.47 3.81 0.69
N ASP A 169 -2.89 2.62 0.67
CA ASP A 169 -2.06 2.13 -0.46
C ASP A 169 -2.87 1.90 -1.75
N GLU A 170 -4.21 1.98 -1.68
CA GLU A 170 -5.07 2.08 -2.87
C GLU A 170 -4.79 3.35 -3.69
N TRP A 171 -4.30 4.42 -3.05
CA TRP A 171 -3.86 5.65 -3.71
C TRP A 171 -2.37 5.59 -3.99
N CYS A 172 -1.96 4.74 -4.92
CA CYS A 172 -0.55 4.58 -5.24
C CYS A 172 -0.25 4.84 -6.72
N LEU A 173 0.99 5.30 -6.96
CA LEU A 173 1.54 5.57 -8.28
C LEU A 173 2.84 4.79 -8.48
N ALA A 174 2.97 4.09 -9.60
CA ALA A 174 4.22 3.47 -9.95
C ALA A 174 5.18 4.52 -10.53
N VAL A 175 6.43 4.55 -10.06
CA VAL A 175 7.48 5.41 -10.58
C VAL A 175 8.61 4.53 -11.11
N VAL A 176 8.92 4.69 -12.39
CA VAL A 176 9.92 3.87 -13.09
C VAL A 176 10.81 4.72 -13.97
N GLY A 177 11.97 4.20 -14.33
CA GLY A 177 12.86 4.87 -15.25
C GLY A 177 14.18 4.17 -15.49
N THR A 178 15.14 4.93 -16.02
CA THR A 178 16.47 4.43 -16.31
C THR A 178 17.25 4.02 -15.05
N ARG A 179 18.06 2.98 -15.18
CA ARG A 179 19.00 2.59 -14.12
C ARG A 179 20.22 3.52 -14.02
N ARG A 180 20.42 4.39 -15.00
CA ARG A 180 21.52 5.37 -15.08
C ARG A 180 20.93 6.77 -15.15
N ALA A 181 20.25 7.20 -14.09
CA ALA A 181 19.60 8.50 -14.01
C ALA A 181 20.62 9.65 -14.16
N THR A 182 20.31 10.60 -15.02
CA THR A 182 21.07 11.85 -15.16
C THR A 182 20.87 12.75 -13.92
N VAL A 183 21.63 13.84 -13.83
CA VAL A 183 21.43 14.84 -12.76
C VAL A 183 19.99 15.39 -12.83
N TYR A 184 19.52 15.71 -14.05
CA TYR A 184 18.14 16.16 -14.29
C TYR A 184 17.11 15.10 -13.84
N GLY A 185 17.26 13.86 -14.31
CA GLY A 185 16.35 12.77 -13.95
C GLY A 185 16.28 12.53 -12.44
N LYS A 186 17.42 12.65 -11.74
CA LYS A 186 17.47 12.57 -10.27
C LYS A 186 16.69 13.68 -9.60
N GLN A 187 16.95 14.93 -10.00
CA GLN A 187 16.33 16.10 -9.38
C GLN A 187 14.81 16.09 -9.59
N VAL A 188 14.33 15.95 -10.83
CA VAL A 188 12.88 15.99 -11.12
C VAL A 188 12.13 14.82 -10.48
N THR A 189 12.74 13.64 -10.39
CA THR A 189 12.14 12.50 -9.70
C THR A 189 12.01 12.77 -8.21
N ASP A 190 13.06 13.32 -7.59
CA ASP A 190 13.09 13.66 -6.18
C ASP A 190 11.98 14.67 -5.83
N GLU A 191 11.91 15.79 -6.55
CA GLU A 191 10.91 16.84 -6.33
C GLU A 191 9.47 16.33 -6.49
N ILE A 192 9.15 15.68 -7.62
CA ILE A 192 7.79 15.22 -7.92
C ILE A 192 7.36 14.12 -6.94
N VAL A 193 8.24 13.16 -6.64
CA VAL A 193 7.93 12.05 -5.73
C VAL A 193 7.78 12.54 -4.30
N ALA A 194 8.62 13.47 -3.84
CA ALA A 194 8.48 14.05 -2.50
C ALA A 194 7.12 14.75 -2.33
N ASP A 195 6.68 15.51 -3.33
CA ASP A 195 5.39 16.21 -3.28
C ASP A 195 4.19 15.24 -3.37
N LEU A 196 4.28 14.20 -4.20
CA LEU A 196 3.28 13.12 -4.23
C LEU A 196 3.18 12.41 -2.88
N ALA A 197 4.31 12.11 -2.26
CA ALA A 197 4.35 11.45 -0.96
C ALA A 197 3.77 12.34 0.17
N ARG A 198 4.05 13.65 0.16
CA ARG A 198 3.40 14.64 1.05
C ARG A 198 1.89 14.69 0.82
N SER A 199 1.45 14.54 -0.43
CA SER A 199 0.03 14.44 -0.81
C SER A 199 -0.58 13.05 -0.54
N LYS A 200 0.08 12.21 0.27
CA LYS A 200 -0.35 10.85 0.69
C LYS A 200 -0.53 9.86 -0.46
N ILE A 201 0.17 10.06 -1.56
CA ILE A 201 0.25 9.07 -2.63
C ILE A 201 1.35 8.09 -2.27
N THR A 202 1.01 6.81 -2.15
CA THR A 202 1.98 5.73 -1.92
C THR A 202 2.78 5.48 -3.20
N ILE A 203 4.10 5.44 -3.10
CA ILE A 203 4.98 5.24 -4.25
C ILE A 203 5.28 3.75 -4.43
N VAL A 204 5.01 3.23 -5.61
CA VAL A 204 5.32 1.85 -5.99
C VAL A 204 6.51 1.85 -6.93
N SER A 205 7.53 1.04 -6.68
CA SER A 205 8.64 0.87 -7.62
C SER A 205 9.32 -0.49 -7.49
N GLY A 206 10.32 -0.73 -8.31
CA GLY A 206 10.95 -2.05 -8.46
C GLY A 206 12.27 -2.24 -7.73
N LEU A 207 12.68 -1.30 -6.89
CA LEU A 207 13.93 -1.31 -6.16
C LEU A 207 15.19 -1.43 -7.04
N ALA A 208 15.10 -1.18 -8.35
CA ALA A 208 16.25 -1.17 -9.25
C ALA A 208 17.14 0.06 -8.98
N LYS A 209 18.37 0.04 -9.56
CA LYS A 209 19.25 1.23 -9.54
C LYS A 209 18.59 2.41 -10.26
N GLY A 210 19.03 3.62 -9.96
CA GLY A 210 18.61 4.84 -10.64
C GLY A 210 17.25 5.35 -10.18
N ILE A 211 16.31 5.55 -11.08
CA ILE A 211 15.01 6.17 -10.80
C ILE A 211 14.24 5.45 -9.68
N ASP A 212 14.17 4.12 -9.71
CA ASP A 212 13.46 3.34 -8.69
C ASP A 212 14.02 3.61 -7.27
N THR A 213 15.36 3.60 -7.14
CA THR A 213 16.03 3.89 -5.86
C THR A 213 15.72 5.30 -5.36
N ILE A 214 15.73 6.29 -6.28
CA ILE A 214 15.42 7.68 -5.94
C ILE A 214 13.96 7.79 -5.50
N ALA A 215 13.03 7.23 -6.28
CA ALA A 215 11.62 7.27 -5.97
C ALA A 215 11.29 6.72 -4.57
N HIS A 216 11.86 5.56 -4.21
CA HIS A 216 11.67 5.01 -2.87
C HIS A 216 12.25 5.92 -1.79
N ARG A 217 13.48 6.43 -1.99
CA ARG A 217 14.15 7.29 -1.02
C ARG A 217 13.38 8.59 -0.80
N SER A 218 13.05 9.29 -1.88
CA SER A 218 12.33 10.58 -1.81
C SER A 218 10.97 10.43 -1.13
N ALA A 219 10.24 9.32 -1.40
CA ALA A 219 8.99 9.05 -0.72
C ALA A 219 9.15 8.89 0.79
N LEU A 220 10.17 8.13 1.24
CA LEU A 220 10.44 7.91 2.65
C LEU A 220 10.96 9.18 3.34
N GLU A 221 11.86 9.93 2.72
CA GLU A 221 12.40 11.19 3.24
C GLU A 221 11.32 12.27 3.37
N ALA A 222 10.30 12.23 2.51
CA ALA A 222 9.13 13.09 2.62
C ALA A 222 8.08 12.62 3.66
N GLY A 223 8.36 11.54 4.41
CA GLY A 223 7.46 10.98 5.42
C GLY A 223 6.30 10.17 4.84
N GLY A 224 6.36 9.82 3.55
CA GLY A 224 5.33 9.04 2.87
C GLY A 224 5.59 7.53 2.92
N ARG A 225 4.71 6.77 2.28
CA ARG A 225 4.75 5.31 2.17
C ARG A 225 5.34 4.87 0.84
N SER A 226 6.02 3.71 0.85
CA SER A 226 6.53 3.13 -0.39
C SER A 226 6.37 1.61 -0.41
N LEU A 227 6.04 1.07 -1.60
CA LEU A 227 5.90 -0.36 -1.85
C LEU A 227 6.95 -0.79 -2.88
N ALA A 228 7.80 -1.74 -2.51
CA ALA A 228 8.79 -2.29 -3.43
C ALA A 228 8.36 -3.67 -3.91
N VAL A 229 8.26 -3.84 -5.23
CA VAL A 229 7.96 -5.15 -5.83
C VAL A 229 9.25 -5.80 -6.28
N PHE A 230 9.50 -7.05 -5.85
CA PHE A 230 10.73 -7.79 -6.14
C PHE A 230 10.57 -8.70 -7.36
N ALA A 231 11.68 -8.92 -8.07
CA ALA A 231 11.82 -9.92 -9.14
C ALA A 231 12.53 -11.20 -8.66
N SER A 232 12.55 -11.40 -7.34
CA SER A 232 13.17 -12.51 -6.60
C SER A 232 12.36 -12.84 -5.37
N GLY A 233 12.71 -13.88 -4.63
CA GLY A 233 12.15 -14.09 -3.28
C GLY A 233 12.50 -12.93 -2.35
N LEU A 234 11.64 -12.68 -1.34
CA LEU A 234 11.80 -11.57 -0.38
C LEU A 234 12.98 -11.74 0.59
N ASP A 235 13.69 -12.84 0.52
CA ASP A 235 14.96 -13.13 1.20
C ASP A 235 16.19 -12.69 0.39
N ILE A 236 16.02 -12.28 -0.87
CA ILE A 236 17.10 -11.89 -1.76
C ILE A 236 16.87 -10.48 -2.29
N VAL A 237 17.54 -9.50 -1.70
CA VAL A 237 17.48 -8.10 -2.16
C VAL A 237 18.39 -7.92 -3.39
N TYR A 238 17.83 -7.41 -4.48
CA TYR A 238 18.57 -7.10 -5.68
C TYR A 238 18.19 -5.69 -6.22
N PRO A 239 19.17 -4.82 -6.44
CA PRO A 239 20.61 -5.01 -6.20
C PRO A 239 20.94 -4.98 -4.70
N ALA A 240 22.02 -5.65 -4.29
CA ALA A 240 22.41 -5.77 -2.88
C ALA A 240 22.69 -4.40 -2.21
N GLU A 241 23.13 -3.41 -2.99
CA GLU A 241 23.36 -2.03 -2.50
C GLU A 241 22.09 -1.36 -1.93
N ASN A 242 20.90 -1.83 -2.34
CA ASN A 242 19.60 -1.32 -1.86
C ASN A 242 19.06 -2.06 -0.62
N GLU A 243 19.87 -2.90 0.03
CA GLU A 243 19.44 -3.68 1.19
C GLU A 243 18.97 -2.79 2.37
N ARG A 244 19.68 -1.68 2.65
CA ARG A 244 19.27 -0.72 3.66
C ARG A 244 17.93 -0.08 3.28
N LEU A 245 17.81 0.37 2.03
CA LEU A 245 16.57 0.97 1.53
C LEU A 245 15.39 -0.02 1.60
N ALA A 246 15.62 -1.31 1.32
CA ALA A 246 14.59 -2.33 1.47
C ALA A 246 14.10 -2.46 2.93
N ARG A 247 15.02 -2.38 3.92
CA ARG A 247 14.64 -2.36 5.34
C ARG A 247 13.82 -1.11 5.70
N ASP A 248 14.22 0.04 5.20
CA ASP A 248 13.52 1.31 5.45
C ASP A 248 12.11 1.29 4.82
N ILE A 249 11.97 0.74 3.60
CA ILE A 249 10.67 0.53 2.94
C ILE A 249 9.79 -0.41 3.76
N MET A 250 10.33 -1.52 4.24
CA MET A 250 9.59 -2.48 5.07
C MET A 250 9.04 -1.87 6.36
N ALA A 251 9.74 -0.89 6.92
CA ALA A 251 9.30 -0.19 8.13
C ALA A 251 8.15 0.80 7.88
N HIS A 252 8.07 1.40 6.68
CA HIS A 252 7.12 2.46 6.34
C HIS A 252 6.20 2.09 5.15
N GLY A 253 6.10 0.83 4.80
CA GLY A 253 5.36 0.33 3.67
C GLY A 253 5.46 -1.18 3.57
N ALA A 254 5.76 -1.71 2.37
CA ALA A 254 5.89 -3.14 2.16
C ALA A 254 6.86 -3.53 1.04
N LEU A 255 7.41 -4.74 1.18
CA LEU A 255 8.09 -5.49 0.14
C LEU A 255 7.13 -6.57 -0.37
N LEU A 256 6.96 -6.66 -1.67
CA LEU A 256 6.03 -7.55 -2.34
C LEU A 256 6.76 -8.43 -3.35
N SER A 257 6.35 -9.69 -3.48
CA SER A 257 6.85 -10.59 -4.52
C SER A 257 5.83 -11.66 -4.88
N GLU A 258 5.82 -12.09 -6.14
CA GLU A 258 5.13 -13.31 -6.57
C GLU A 258 6.03 -14.57 -6.46
N TYR A 259 7.32 -14.38 -6.22
CA TYR A 259 8.31 -15.46 -6.20
C TYR A 259 8.49 -16.00 -4.79
N PRO A 260 8.61 -17.36 -4.64
CA PRO A 260 8.86 -17.98 -3.35
C PRO A 260 10.26 -17.60 -2.81
N LEU A 261 10.45 -17.80 -1.51
CA LEU A 261 11.76 -17.62 -0.88
C LEU A 261 12.82 -18.52 -1.52
N GLY A 262 14.02 -17.95 -1.73
CA GLY A 262 15.12 -18.60 -2.42
C GLY A 262 15.11 -18.44 -3.95
N ALA A 263 14.04 -17.87 -4.53
CA ALA A 263 14.02 -17.57 -5.96
C ALA A 263 15.03 -16.46 -6.30
N LYS A 264 16.02 -16.79 -7.12
CA LYS A 264 17.07 -15.86 -7.54
C LYS A 264 16.55 -14.83 -8.56
N PRO A 265 17.09 -13.61 -8.57
CA PRO A 265 16.75 -12.61 -9.60
C PRO A 265 17.27 -13.08 -10.96
N ARG A 266 16.37 -13.35 -11.89
CA ARG A 266 16.67 -13.73 -13.27
C ARG A 266 16.22 -12.62 -14.22
N ALA A 267 16.89 -12.45 -15.35
CA ALA A 267 16.57 -11.40 -16.32
C ALA A 267 15.09 -11.42 -16.75
N GLU A 268 14.54 -12.61 -16.96
CA GLU A 268 13.14 -12.84 -17.34
C GLU A 268 12.10 -12.44 -16.27
N ASN A 269 12.51 -12.38 -14.99
CA ASN A 269 11.61 -12.02 -13.90
C ASN A 269 11.32 -10.52 -13.85
N PHE A 270 12.23 -9.66 -14.30
CA PHE A 270 12.05 -8.21 -14.23
C PHE A 270 10.90 -7.72 -15.09
N PRO A 271 10.80 -8.10 -16.39
CA PRO A 271 9.62 -7.76 -17.18
C PRO A 271 8.32 -8.34 -16.59
N ARG A 272 8.34 -9.59 -16.13
CA ARG A 272 7.15 -10.22 -15.52
C ARG A 272 6.68 -9.48 -14.26
N ARG A 273 7.61 -9.09 -13.38
CA ARG A 273 7.32 -8.31 -12.19
C ARG A 273 6.69 -6.95 -12.52
N ASN A 274 7.08 -6.30 -13.63
CA ASN A 274 6.61 -4.95 -13.95
C ASN A 274 5.08 -4.85 -14.09
N ARG A 275 4.39 -5.93 -14.51
CA ARG A 275 2.92 -5.97 -14.53
C ARG A 275 2.30 -5.80 -13.14
N ILE A 276 3.02 -6.16 -12.08
CA ILE A 276 2.57 -5.98 -10.71
C ILE A 276 2.73 -4.50 -10.29
N LEU A 277 3.79 -3.83 -10.76
CA LEU A 277 3.97 -2.39 -10.52
C LEU A 277 2.79 -1.60 -11.09
N SER A 278 2.49 -1.79 -12.38
CA SER A 278 1.37 -1.11 -13.04
C SER A 278 0.02 -1.59 -12.49
N GLY A 279 -0.13 -2.88 -12.23
CA GLY A 279 -1.37 -3.48 -11.72
C GLY A 279 -1.77 -3.02 -10.31
N LEU A 280 -0.82 -2.72 -9.44
CA LEU A 280 -1.08 -2.13 -8.13
C LEU A 280 -1.54 -0.67 -8.22
N SER A 281 -1.06 0.06 -9.24
CA SER A 281 -1.05 1.51 -9.26
C SER A 281 -2.22 2.11 -10.05
N LEU A 282 -2.56 3.36 -9.74
CA LEU A 282 -3.49 4.19 -10.52
C LEU A 282 -2.94 4.53 -11.89
N GLY A 283 -1.62 4.70 -11.96
CA GLY A 283 -0.89 5.01 -13.17
C GLY A 283 0.60 4.77 -13.00
N VAL A 284 1.35 4.99 -14.07
CA VAL A 284 2.81 4.82 -14.13
C VAL A 284 3.46 6.12 -14.58
N LEU A 285 4.31 6.68 -13.72
CA LEU A 285 5.19 7.80 -14.05
C LEU A 285 6.53 7.27 -14.58
N VAL A 286 6.85 7.59 -15.82
CA VAL A 286 8.17 7.37 -16.42
C VAL A 286 8.98 8.65 -16.30
N ALA A 287 9.92 8.67 -15.35
CA ALA A 287 10.66 9.89 -15.04
C ALA A 287 11.78 10.17 -16.06
N GLU A 288 12.52 9.16 -16.45
CA GLU A 288 13.57 9.26 -17.45
C GLU A 288 13.78 7.89 -18.11
N ALA A 289 13.75 7.80 -19.44
CA ALA A 289 13.91 6.55 -20.17
C ALA A 289 14.40 6.78 -21.60
N ASP A 290 15.29 5.91 -22.08
CA ASP A 290 15.52 5.71 -23.51
C ASP A 290 14.42 4.79 -24.08
N GLU A 291 14.19 4.80 -25.39
CA GLU A 291 13.19 3.98 -26.10
C GLU A 291 13.34 2.48 -25.84
N THR A 292 14.58 2.01 -25.62
CA THR A 292 14.89 0.59 -25.32
C THR A 292 14.85 0.25 -23.83
N SER A 293 14.50 1.21 -22.97
CA SER A 293 14.48 1.04 -21.51
C SER A 293 13.40 0.04 -21.06
N GLY A 294 13.70 -0.75 -20.02
CA GLY A 294 12.71 -1.60 -19.35
C GLY A 294 11.51 -0.82 -18.77
N ALA A 295 11.65 0.48 -18.52
CA ALA A 295 10.57 1.36 -18.10
C ALA A 295 9.47 1.50 -19.18
N MET A 296 9.85 1.45 -20.46
CA MET A 296 8.90 1.46 -21.58
C MET A 296 8.01 0.21 -21.60
N ILE A 297 8.53 -0.93 -21.13
CA ILE A 297 7.74 -2.16 -20.97
C ILE A 297 6.67 -1.94 -19.89
N THR A 298 7.02 -1.28 -18.77
CA THR A 298 6.06 -0.98 -17.70
C THR A 298 4.98 -0.02 -18.18
N ALA A 299 5.34 1.00 -18.96
CA ALA A 299 4.37 1.93 -19.56
C ALA A 299 3.37 1.23 -20.49
N ARG A 300 3.84 0.31 -21.35
CA ARG A 300 2.95 -0.51 -22.20
C ARG A 300 2.02 -1.40 -21.38
N MET A 301 2.54 -2.07 -20.35
CA MET A 301 1.72 -2.88 -19.45
C MET A 301 0.67 -2.04 -18.74
N ALA A 302 0.98 -0.79 -18.36
CA ALA A 302 0.01 0.13 -17.78
C ALA A 302 -1.16 0.40 -18.75
N LEU A 303 -0.88 0.69 -20.01
CA LEU A 303 -1.91 0.89 -21.04
C LEU A 303 -2.77 -0.39 -21.26
N GLU A 304 -2.14 -1.57 -21.30
CA GLU A 304 -2.85 -2.86 -21.42
C GLU A 304 -3.75 -3.16 -20.21
N GLN A 305 -3.49 -2.52 -19.09
CA GLN A 305 -4.20 -2.68 -17.81
C GLN A 305 -5.16 -1.52 -17.50
N ASP A 306 -5.45 -0.64 -18.45
CA ASP A 306 -6.27 0.56 -18.28
C ASP A 306 -5.77 1.46 -17.15
N ARG A 307 -4.45 1.68 -17.10
CA ARG A 307 -3.78 2.59 -16.16
C ARG A 307 -3.21 3.80 -16.89
N GLU A 308 -3.29 4.96 -16.24
CA GLU A 308 -2.75 6.19 -16.79
C GLU A 308 -1.22 6.13 -16.95
N VAL A 309 -0.71 6.71 -18.03
CA VAL A 309 0.73 6.83 -18.27
C VAL A 309 1.14 8.28 -18.23
N PHE A 310 2.10 8.57 -17.37
CA PHE A 310 2.68 9.87 -17.15
C PHE A 310 4.13 9.87 -17.59
N ALA A 311 4.60 10.97 -18.20
CA ALA A 311 5.99 11.07 -18.63
C ALA A 311 6.54 12.47 -18.35
N ILE A 312 7.76 12.51 -17.79
CA ILE A 312 8.48 13.75 -17.58
C ILE A 312 9.19 14.13 -18.89
N PRO A 313 8.97 15.32 -19.45
CA PRO A 313 9.64 15.76 -20.66
C PRO A 313 11.13 16.02 -20.40
N GLY A 314 11.94 15.89 -21.43
CA GLY A 314 13.35 16.23 -21.33
C GLY A 314 13.92 16.73 -22.66
N SER A 315 15.21 17.04 -22.67
CA SER A 315 15.87 17.54 -23.86
C SER A 315 15.80 16.54 -25.02
N ILE A 316 15.40 16.99 -26.19
CA ILE A 316 15.39 16.19 -27.42
C ILE A 316 16.81 15.71 -27.85
N LEU A 317 17.85 16.37 -27.33
CA LEU A 317 19.24 16.00 -27.57
C LEU A 317 19.72 14.89 -26.60
N SER A 318 18.97 14.63 -25.52
CA SER A 318 19.32 13.63 -24.52
C SER A 318 18.78 12.25 -24.90
N PRO A 319 19.62 11.24 -25.08
CA PRO A 319 19.15 9.86 -25.27
C PRO A 319 18.27 9.37 -24.11
N ALA A 320 18.54 9.84 -22.89
CA ALA A 320 17.81 9.45 -21.68
C ALA A 320 16.36 9.99 -21.65
N SER A 321 16.02 10.94 -22.53
CA SER A 321 14.66 11.51 -22.62
C SER A 321 13.89 11.07 -23.87
N ARG A 322 14.50 10.29 -24.75
CA ARG A 322 13.84 9.88 -26.00
C ARG A 322 12.58 9.07 -25.74
N GLY A 323 12.65 8.11 -24.81
CA GLY A 323 11.50 7.28 -24.47
C GLY A 323 10.37 8.06 -23.82
N THR A 324 10.66 8.96 -22.87
CA THR A 324 9.63 9.79 -22.24
C THR A 324 8.99 10.77 -23.22
N ASN A 325 9.80 11.42 -24.08
CA ASN A 325 9.28 12.29 -25.13
C ASN A 325 8.43 11.52 -26.16
N HIS A 326 8.81 10.28 -26.48
CA HIS A 326 8.03 9.42 -27.36
C HIS A 326 6.68 9.02 -26.71
N LEU A 327 6.66 8.65 -25.43
CA LEU A 327 5.41 8.39 -24.71
C LEU A 327 4.46 9.61 -24.74
N ILE A 328 4.99 10.82 -24.56
CA ILE A 328 4.19 12.06 -24.65
C ILE A 328 3.60 12.22 -26.04
N GLN A 329 4.35 11.93 -27.11
CA GLN A 329 3.84 11.96 -28.48
C GLN A 329 2.76 10.93 -28.73
N GLU A 330 2.82 9.77 -28.05
CA GLU A 330 1.80 8.71 -28.10
C GLU A 330 0.58 8.99 -27.22
N GLY A 331 0.56 10.11 -26.47
CA GLY A 331 -0.58 10.54 -25.68
C GLY A 331 -0.42 10.37 -24.18
N ALA A 332 0.76 9.96 -23.69
CA ALA A 332 1.00 9.97 -22.25
C ALA A 332 0.92 11.40 -21.69
N LYS A 333 0.36 11.55 -20.51
CA LYS A 333 0.25 12.85 -19.84
C LYS A 333 1.64 13.43 -19.55
N LEU A 334 1.93 14.59 -20.10
CA LEU A 334 3.14 15.34 -19.79
C LEU A 334 3.07 15.87 -18.35
N VAL A 335 4.11 15.59 -17.56
CA VAL A 335 4.22 15.99 -16.15
C VAL A 335 5.35 17.00 -15.97
N ARG A 336 5.00 18.18 -15.47
CA ARG A 336 5.94 19.24 -15.07
C ARG A 336 6.03 19.35 -13.55
N VAL A 337 4.90 19.12 -12.90
CA VAL A 337 4.72 19.19 -11.45
C VAL A 337 3.76 18.08 -10.99
N TYR A 338 3.81 17.72 -9.71
CA TYR A 338 2.99 16.64 -9.16
C TYR A 338 1.48 16.86 -9.31
N THR A 339 1.01 18.11 -9.33
CA THR A 339 -0.41 18.43 -9.52
C THR A 339 -0.94 18.00 -10.89
N ASP A 340 -0.11 17.96 -11.95
CA ASP A 340 -0.50 17.44 -13.26
C ASP A 340 -0.98 15.98 -13.17
N ILE A 341 -0.39 15.19 -12.24
CA ILE A 341 -0.75 13.80 -11.97
C ILE A 341 -2.05 13.73 -11.14
N LEU A 342 -2.14 14.53 -10.07
CA LEU A 342 -3.32 14.54 -9.19
C LEU A 342 -4.58 14.99 -9.93
N GLU A 343 -4.46 15.95 -10.82
CA GLU A 343 -5.56 16.44 -11.67
C GLU A 343 -6.04 15.37 -12.63
N GLU A 344 -5.14 14.70 -13.34
CA GLU A 344 -5.48 13.63 -14.28
C GLU A 344 -6.17 12.44 -13.57
N LEU A 345 -5.67 12.07 -12.41
CA LEU A 345 -6.25 11.01 -11.59
C LEU A 345 -7.50 11.44 -10.80
N ASN A 346 -7.96 12.69 -10.93
CA ASN A 346 -9.06 13.29 -10.18
C ASN A 346 -8.88 13.21 -8.65
N LEU A 347 -7.64 13.26 -8.18
CA LEU A 347 -7.28 13.13 -6.76
C LEU A 347 -7.11 14.46 -6.04
N THR A 348 -7.20 15.59 -6.71
CA THR A 348 -7.06 16.92 -6.11
C THR A 348 -8.05 17.17 -4.97
N THR A 349 -9.28 16.67 -5.10
CA THR A 349 -10.29 16.77 -4.02
C THR A 349 -9.95 15.85 -2.86
N VAL A 350 -9.40 14.67 -3.13
CA VAL A 350 -9.01 13.69 -2.09
C VAL A 350 -7.78 14.21 -1.32
N ALA A 351 -6.78 14.71 -2.02
CA ALA A 351 -5.60 15.32 -1.41
C ALA A 351 -6.00 16.50 -0.51
N ARG A 352 -6.85 17.41 -1.00
CA ARG A 352 -7.39 18.51 -0.20
C ARG A 352 -8.18 18.04 1.02
N GLN A 353 -9.00 16.99 0.90
CA GLN A 353 -9.74 16.44 2.04
C GLN A 353 -8.84 15.80 3.10
N ILE A 354 -7.73 15.20 2.69
CA ILE A 354 -6.74 14.61 3.60
C ILE A 354 -5.97 15.73 4.32
N GLU A 355 -5.48 16.75 3.58
CA GLU A 355 -4.87 17.94 4.15
C GLU A 355 -5.82 18.65 5.13
N MET A 356 -7.10 18.79 4.78
CA MET A 356 -8.11 19.34 5.68
C MET A 356 -8.30 18.52 6.96
N ARG A 357 -8.21 17.19 6.92
CA ARG A 357 -8.31 16.37 8.13
C ARG A 357 -7.09 16.51 9.04
N GLU A 358 -5.91 16.70 8.48
CA GLU A 358 -4.67 16.92 9.26
C GLU A 358 -4.60 18.34 9.85
N ILE A 359 -5.25 19.31 9.23
CA ILE A 359 -5.28 20.72 9.65
C ILE A 359 -6.44 20.99 10.66
N LEU A 360 -7.36 20.06 10.90
CA LEU A 360 -8.43 20.24 11.88
C LEU A 360 -7.85 20.28 13.30
N PRO A 361 -8.34 21.20 14.17
CA PRO A 361 -7.92 21.25 15.55
C PRO A 361 -8.26 19.93 16.26
N GLU A 362 -7.26 19.33 16.92
CA GLU A 362 -7.40 18.06 17.64
C GLU A 362 -7.95 18.25 19.06
N SER A 363 -7.97 19.49 19.55
CA SER A 363 -8.45 19.80 20.90
C SER A 363 -9.41 20.98 20.92
N GLU A 364 -10.29 21.02 21.94
CA GLU A 364 -11.18 22.16 22.18
C GLU A 364 -10.39 23.47 22.41
N THR A 365 -9.20 23.37 22.99
CA THR A 365 -8.29 24.50 23.21
C THR A 365 -7.77 25.06 21.91
N GLU A 366 -7.35 24.21 20.95
CA GLU A 366 -6.94 24.66 19.62
C GLU A 366 -8.11 25.32 18.88
N SER A 367 -9.29 24.71 18.92
CA SER A 367 -10.51 25.27 18.32
C SER A 367 -10.86 26.64 18.90
N LEU A 368 -10.70 26.83 20.21
CA LEU A 368 -10.95 28.10 20.87
C LEU A 368 -9.93 29.16 20.43
N LEU A 369 -8.65 28.83 20.37
CA LEU A 369 -7.61 29.77 19.96
C LEU A 369 -7.76 30.20 18.50
N LEU A 370 -8.13 29.27 17.60
CA LEU A 370 -8.39 29.57 16.18
C LEU A 370 -9.51 30.62 16.00
N ARG A 371 -10.54 30.62 16.85
CA ARG A 371 -11.62 31.62 16.80
C ARG A 371 -11.14 33.04 17.14
N HIS A 372 -10.03 33.18 17.86
CA HIS A 372 -9.48 34.44 18.30
C HIS A 372 -8.29 34.93 17.48
N LEU A 373 -7.89 34.16 16.47
CA LEU A 373 -6.83 34.48 15.52
C LEU A 373 -7.43 34.88 14.16
N SER A 374 -6.76 35.78 13.47
CA SER A 374 -7.16 36.25 12.14
C SER A 374 -5.99 36.30 11.18
N ALA A 375 -6.22 36.85 9.99
CA ALA A 375 -5.17 37.14 9.02
C ALA A 375 -4.25 38.29 9.46
N GLU A 376 -4.67 39.09 10.43
CA GLU A 376 -3.88 40.16 11.03
C GLU A 376 -3.09 39.63 12.23
N PRO A 377 -1.85 40.11 12.43
CA PRO A 377 -1.04 39.70 13.57
C PRO A 377 -1.70 40.06 14.90
N SER A 378 -1.92 39.06 15.76
CA SER A 378 -2.44 39.24 17.10
C SER A 378 -1.38 38.87 18.12
N HIS A 379 -1.10 39.78 19.08
CA HIS A 379 -0.13 39.51 20.12
C HIS A 379 -0.68 38.43 21.10
N ILE A 380 0.23 37.60 21.61
CA ILE A 380 -0.15 36.49 22.50
C ILE A 380 -0.97 36.94 23.71
N ASP A 381 -0.68 38.11 24.30
CA ASP A 381 -1.42 38.66 25.44
C ASP A 381 -2.88 38.98 25.08
N GLU A 382 -3.11 39.40 23.85
CA GLU A 382 -4.47 39.65 23.35
C GLU A 382 -5.23 38.34 23.13
N VAL A 383 -4.56 37.32 22.61
CA VAL A 383 -5.12 35.98 22.49
C VAL A 383 -5.45 35.39 23.86
N CYS A 384 -4.58 35.57 24.87
CA CYS A 384 -4.85 35.17 26.26
C CYS A 384 -6.10 35.86 26.80
N ARG A 385 -6.19 37.18 26.64
CA ARG A 385 -7.31 37.96 27.13
C ARG A 385 -8.65 37.58 26.48
N ARG A 386 -8.64 37.34 25.15
CA ARG A 386 -9.85 36.98 24.40
C ARG A 386 -10.30 35.56 24.65
N SER A 387 -9.35 34.62 24.80
CA SER A 387 -9.64 33.20 25.04
C SER A 387 -9.96 32.88 26.49
N GLY A 388 -9.53 33.74 27.43
CA GLY A 388 -9.66 33.49 28.87
C GLY A 388 -8.73 32.40 29.40
N LEU A 389 -7.78 31.92 28.59
CA LEU A 389 -6.88 30.84 28.96
C LEU A 389 -5.59 31.37 29.59
N PRO A 390 -4.94 30.61 30.53
CA PRO A 390 -3.65 30.95 31.09
C PRO A 390 -2.56 31.10 30.02
N ALA A 391 -1.66 32.06 30.15
CA ALA A 391 -0.60 32.34 29.19
C ALA A 391 0.29 31.13 28.87
N ALA A 392 0.59 30.27 29.84
CA ALA A 392 1.35 29.04 29.61
C ALA A 392 0.61 28.06 28.68
N THR A 393 -0.73 27.92 28.82
CA THR A 393 -1.57 27.08 27.97
C THR A 393 -1.62 27.66 26.57
N VAL A 394 -1.85 28.96 26.42
CA VAL A 394 -1.92 29.64 25.12
C VAL A 394 -0.59 29.51 24.38
N SER A 395 0.54 29.78 25.03
CA SER A 395 1.87 29.70 24.45
C SER A 395 2.21 28.27 23.98
N GLY A 396 1.97 27.29 24.86
CA GLY A 396 2.22 25.87 24.51
C GLY A 396 1.33 25.38 23.34
N THR A 397 0.05 25.77 23.38
CA THR A 397 -0.90 25.37 22.31
C THR A 397 -0.54 26.07 20.99
N LEU A 398 -0.21 27.37 21.00
CA LEU A 398 0.17 28.10 19.78
C LEU A 398 1.47 27.54 19.17
N ALA A 399 2.45 27.13 19.99
CA ALA A 399 3.65 26.47 19.49
C ALA A 399 3.34 25.13 18.82
N MET A 400 2.45 24.32 19.41
CA MET A 400 1.98 23.08 18.77
C MET A 400 1.18 23.34 17.49
N MET A 401 0.33 24.36 17.49
CA MET A 401 -0.44 24.77 16.32
C MET A 401 0.47 25.30 15.19
N GLU A 402 1.58 25.92 15.52
CA GLU A 402 2.60 26.36 14.55
C GLU A 402 3.33 25.18 13.92
N LEU A 403 3.69 24.16 14.71
CA LEU A 403 4.26 22.91 14.21
C LEU A 403 3.29 22.14 13.31
N LYS A 404 1.98 22.25 13.59
CA LYS A 404 0.92 21.69 12.74
C LYS A 404 0.58 22.56 11.52
N GLY A 405 1.19 23.73 11.35
CA GLY A 405 0.91 24.64 10.25
C GLY A 405 -0.43 25.40 10.35
N LEU A 406 -1.14 25.32 11.47
CA LEU A 406 -2.40 26.02 11.72
C LEU A 406 -2.22 27.54 11.86
N VAL A 407 -1.12 27.94 12.50
CA VAL A 407 -0.77 29.34 12.73
C VAL A 407 0.69 29.57 12.37
N LYS A 408 1.06 30.82 12.19
CA LYS A 408 2.44 31.23 11.95
C LYS A 408 2.82 32.38 12.87
N GLN A 409 3.96 32.31 13.51
CA GLN A 409 4.51 33.43 14.26
C GLN A 409 5.10 34.46 13.31
N VAL A 410 4.69 35.72 13.48
CA VAL A 410 5.15 36.86 12.67
C VAL A 410 5.70 37.94 13.62
N GLY A 411 7.03 38.07 13.67
CA GLY A 411 7.67 38.96 14.64
C GLY A 411 7.66 38.43 16.06
N THR A 412 7.82 39.32 17.05
CA THR A 412 7.94 38.92 18.44
C THR A 412 6.55 38.69 19.05
N MET A 413 6.24 37.42 19.38
CA MET A 413 5.01 36.99 20.09
C MET A 413 3.68 37.34 19.35
N ASN A 414 3.69 37.64 18.05
CA ASN A 414 2.49 37.83 17.26
C ASN A 414 2.22 36.59 16.41
N TYR A 415 0.96 36.17 16.34
CA TYR A 415 0.51 35.00 15.60
C TYR A 415 -0.58 35.37 14.59
N VAL A 416 -0.54 34.71 13.44
CA VAL A 416 -1.55 34.83 12.36
C VAL A 416 -2.04 33.46 11.98
N LEU A 417 -3.25 33.37 11.46
CA LEU A 417 -3.70 32.14 10.80
C LEU A 417 -2.83 31.87 9.57
N SER A 418 -2.45 30.60 9.32
CA SER A 418 -1.71 30.23 8.13
C SER A 418 -2.54 30.56 6.88
N ARG A 419 -1.85 30.71 5.73
CA ARG A 419 -2.49 31.17 4.48
C ARG A 419 -3.53 30.16 3.99
N GLU A 420 -3.34 28.89 4.29
CA GLU A 420 -4.23 27.78 3.93
C GLU A 420 -5.52 27.80 4.75
N MET A 421 -5.47 28.16 6.02
CA MET A 421 -6.65 28.31 6.89
C MET A 421 -7.51 29.54 6.55
N ARG A 422 -6.96 30.55 5.87
CA ARG A 422 -7.67 31.82 5.57
C ARG A 422 -8.86 31.67 4.64
N GLN A 423 -8.83 30.69 3.73
CA GLN A 423 -9.91 30.48 2.74
C GLN A 423 -11.09 29.72 3.32
N GLU A 424 -10.92 28.88 4.31
CA GLU A 424 -11.93 27.92 4.76
C GLU A 424 -12.73 28.40 5.99
N TYR A 425 -12.11 29.17 6.88
CA TYR A 425 -12.83 29.69 8.04
C TYR A 425 -13.90 30.74 7.69
N ARG A 426 -13.78 31.38 6.52
CA ARG A 426 -14.79 32.31 5.97
C ARG A 426 -16.09 31.61 5.50
N VAL A 427 -16.02 30.35 5.13
CA VAL A 427 -17.17 29.59 4.60
C VAL A 427 -18.05 28.97 5.70
N ARG A 428 -17.56 28.95 6.95
CA ARG A 428 -18.30 28.35 8.09
C ARG A 428 -18.92 29.33 9.09
N VAL A 429 -18.73 30.60 8.89
CA VAL A 429 -19.22 31.66 9.79
C VAL A 429 -20.36 32.46 9.14
N ASP A 430 -20.66 32.24 7.87
CA ASP A 430 -21.88 32.70 7.16
C ASP A 430 -22.83 31.49 7.03
#